data_ef84a5442237e36a603ec907e1b53556
#
_entry.id   ef84a5442237e36a603ec907e1b53556
#
_cell.length_a   1.000
_cell.length_b   1.000
_cell.length_c   1.000
_cell.angle_alpha   90.00
_cell.angle_beta   90.00
_cell.angle_gamma   90.00
#
_symmetry.space_group_name_H-M   'P 1'
#
loop_
_entity.id
_entity.type
_entity.pdbx_description
1 polymer ?
#
loop_
_entity_poly.entity_id
_entity_poly.type
_entity_poly.pdbx_seq_one_letter_code
_entity_poly.pdbx_strand_id
1 'polypeptide(L)'
;MLHSICQQIWKTQQWPQDWKKSVFILVPKKGNAKERSYYCIIALISHPSKVMLKILLARLQQYVNDELPNVQAGFRKGRGTRDQIANICCMTEKARGFQKMIYFCFIDYTKAFDCVGHNKLLKILQEMGIPEHLTCLLRNQYAGQEAAVRMGHGTTD
;
A
#
# COMPACT_ATOMS: atom_id res chain seq x y z
N MET A 1 -24.02 -3.33 14.23
CA MET A 1 -23.35 -2.02 14.40
C MET A 1 -22.25 -1.78 13.34
N LEU A 2 -21.16 -2.52 13.26
CA LEU A 2 -20.08 -2.26 12.25
C LEU A 2 -20.59 -2.30 10.80
N HIS A 3 -21.40 -3.28 10.44
CA HIS A 3 -22.02 -3.38 9.11
C HIS A 3 -22.83 -2.12 8.74
N SER A 4 -23.63 -1.61 9.67
CA SER A 4 -24.42 -0.39 9.43
C SER A 4 -23.54 0.84 9.19
N ILE A 5 -22.42 0.97 9.94
CA ILE A 5 -21.44 2.05 9.73
C ILE A 5 -20.78 1.92 8.36
N CYS A 6 -20.35 0.72 7.97
CA CYS A 6 -19.76 0.50 6.64
C CYS A 6 -20.76 0.81 5.52
N GLN A 7 -22.05 0.45 5.67
CA GLN A 7 -23.09 0.81 4.72
C GLN A 7 -23.32 2.32 4.65
N GLN A 8 -23.28 3.01 5.80
CA GLN A 8 -23.40 4.46 5.85
C GLN A 8 -22.22 5.13 5.11
N ILE A 9 -20.98 4.74 5.41
CA ILE A 9 -19.80 5.25 4.72
C ILE A 9 -19.92 5.02 3.20
N TRP A 10 -20.37 3.82 2.80
CA TRP A 10 -20.58 3.49 1.40
C TRP A 10 -21.58 4.42 0.72
N LYS A 11 -22.70 4.71 1.38
CA LYS A 11 -23.78 5.56 0.84
C LYS A 11 -23.43 7.05 0.85
N THR A 12 -22.88 7.54 1.97
CA THR A 12 -22.62 8.97 2.19
C THR A 12 -21.24 9.41 1.75
N GLN A 13 -20.31 8.46 1.52
CA GLN A 13 -18.89 8.71 1.27
C GLN A 13 -18.17 9.47 2.41
N GLN A 14 -18.78 9.56 3.56
CA GLN A 14 -18.22 10.24 4.72
C GLN A 14 -17.62 9.23 5.70
N TRP A 15 -16.36 9.45 6.05
CA TRP A 15 -15.66 8.63 7.03
C TRP A 15 -15.79 9.23 8.43
N PRO A 16 -16.01 8.40 9.46
CA PRO A 16 -15.95 8.86 10.85
C PRO A 16 -14.57 9.46 11.15
N GLN A 17 -14.54 10.57 11.89
CA GLN A 17 -13.27 11.28 12.18
C GLN A 17 -12.28 10.38 12.94
N ASP A 18 -12.76 9.57 13.88
CA ASP A 18 -11.91 8.62 14.60
C ASP A 18 -11.27 7.55 13.72
N TRP A 19 -11.84 7.28 12.53
CA TRP A 19 -11.26 6.32 11.57
C TRP A 19 -10.18 6.96 10.69
N LYS A 20 -10.05 8.26 10.69
CA LYS A 20 -9.02 9.04 10.02
C LYS A 20 -7.79 9.30 10.88
N LYS A 21 -7.87 8.98 12.17
CA LYS A 21 -6.75 9.13 13.11
C LYS A 21 -5.83 7.91 13.07
N SER A 22 -4.54 8.15 13.01
CA SER A 22 -3.51 7.13 13.10
C SER A 22 -2.52 7.42 14.21
N VAL A 23 -2.00 6.38 14.84
CA VAL A 23 -0.92 6.50 15.82
C VAL A 23 0.35 5.91 15.21
N PHE A 24 1.38 6.73 15.08
CA PHE A 24 2.68 6.31 14.57
C PHE A 24 3.56 5.80 15.69
N ILE A 25 4.04 4.57 15.52
CA ILE A 25 5.04 3.96 16.40
C ILE A 25 6.37 3.93 15.67
N LEU A 26 7.39 4.47 16.32
CA LEU A 26 8.76 4.45 15.84
C LEU A 26 9.43 3.16 16.30
N VAL A 27 9.76 2.27 15.37
CA VAL A 27 10.49 1.03 15.65
C VAL A 27 11.93 1.20 15.22
N PRO A 28 12.92 1.09 16.15
CA PRO A 28 14.31 1.23 15.79
C PRO A 28 14.77 0.05 14.92
N LYS A 29 15.50 0.34 13.86
CA LYS A 29 16.25 -0.65 13.07
C LYS A 29 17.57 -0.95 13.76
N LYS A 30 18.22 -2.04 13.37
CA LYS A 30 19.61 -2.31 13.82
C LYS A 30 20.53 -1.18 13.32
N GLY A 31 21.22 -0.51 14.23
CA GLY A 31 22.15 0.58 13.91
C GLY A 31 22.10 1.73 14.90
N ASN A 32 22.51 2.93 14.46
CA ASN A 32 22.59 4.12 15.32
C ASN A 32 21.21 4.75 15.53
N ALA A 33 20.65 4.63 16.73
CA ALA A 33 19.34 5.17 17.10
C ALA A 33 19.23 6.72 17.09
N LYS A 34 20.32 7.43 16.83
CA LYS A 34 20.33 8.91 16.78
C LYS A 34 19.87 9.49 15.44
N GLU A 35 19.82 8.68 14.39
CA GLU A 35 19.42 9.15 13.05
C GLU A 35 18.01 8.70 12.68
N ARG A 36 17.23 9.60 12.08
CA ARG A 36 15.83 9.31 11.63
C ARG A 36 15.76 8.16 10.61
N SER A 37 16.80 7.95 9.83
CA SER A 37 16.91 6.87 8.84
C SER A 37 16.86 5.46 9.45
N TYR A 38 17.21 5.34 10.73
CA TYR A 38 17.22 4.07 11.47
C TYR A 38 15.88 3.69 12.10
N TYR A 39 14.83 4.45 11.87
CA TYR A 39 13.50 4.11 12.35
C TYR A 39 12.58 3.66 11.22
N CYS A 40 11.81 2.62 11.51
CA CYS A 40 10.65 2.24 10.71
C CYS A 40 9.40 2.82 11.39
N ILE A 41 8.58 3.53 10.63
CA ILE A 41 7.33 4.08 11.14
C ILE A 41 6.22 3.06 10.88
N ILE A 42 5.53 2.65 11.93
CA ILE A 42 4.35 1.79 11.82
C ILE A 42 3.12 2.62 12.16
N ALA A 43 2.21 2.74 11.20
CA ALA A 43 0.93 3.41 11.40
C ALA A 43 -0.11 2.45 11.98
N LEU A 44 -0.60 2.73 13.18
CA LEU A 44 -1.73 2.01 13.78
C LEU A 44 -3.01 2.78 13.50
N ILE A 45 -3.95 2.12 12.84
CA ILE A 45 -5.29 2.62 12.57
C ILE A 45 -6.33 1.75 13.27
N SER A 46 -7.54 2.27 13.46
CA SER A 46 -8.64 1.55 14.11
C SER A 46 -8.98 0.25 13.38
N HIS A 47 -9.36 -0.80 14.10
CA HIS A 47 -9.75 -2.08 13.51
C HIS A 47 -10.98 -1.95 12.59
N PRO A 48 -12.04 -1.19 12.97
CA PRO A 48 -13.16 -0.96 12.07
C PRO A 48 -12.75 -0.29 10.75
N SER A 49 -11.84 0.68 10.79
CA SER A 49 -11.29 1.31 9.58
C SER A 49 -10.61 0.28 8.68
N LYS A 50 -9.83 -0.64 9.26
CA LYS A 50 -9.19 -1.74 8.50
C LYS A 50 -10.20 -2.64 7.79
N VAL A 51 -11.35 -2.90 8.41
CA VAL A 51 -12.42 -3.69 7.77
C VAL A 51 -12.96 -2.98 6.54
N MET A 52 -13.27 -1.69 6.66
CA MET A 52 -13.75 -0.90 5.52
C MET A 52 -12.71 -0.81 4.40
N LEU A 53 -11.43 -0.61 4.74
CA LEU A 53 -10.33 -0.59 3.77
C LEU A 53 -10.19 -1.94 3.04
N LYS A 54 -10.39 -3.08 3.73
CA LYS A 54 -10.42 -4.40 3.08
C LYS A 54 -11.59 -4.55 2.11
N ILE A 55 -12.76 -4.01 2.44
CA ILE A 55 -13.92 -4.00 1.53
C ILE A 55 -13.59 -3.19 0.28
N LEU A 56 -13.02 -1.99 0.45
CA LEU A 56 -12.59 -1.16 -0.68
C LEU A 56 -11.53 -1.86 -1.52
N LEU A 57 -10.52 -2.45 -0.89
CA LEU A 57 -9.48 -3.20 -1.60
C LEU A 57 -10.07 -4.32 -2.45
N ALA A 58 -10.99 -5.11 -1.90
CA ALA A 58 -11.64 -6.19 -2.63
C ALA A 58 -12.45 -5.68 -3.85
N ARG A 59 -13.05 -4.50 -3.74
CA ARG A 59 -13.76 -3.87 -4.86
C ARG A 59 -12.80 -3.32 -5.91
N LEU A 60 -11.73 -2.67 -5.49
CA LEU A 60 -10.70 -2.12 -6.39
C LEU A 60 -9.97 -3.23 -7.15
N GLN A 61 -9.67 -4.35 -6.50
CA GLN A 61 -8.96 -5.47 -7.13
C GLN A 61 -9.67 -6.02 -8.38
N GLN A 62 -10.98 -5.91 -8.47
CA GLN A 62 -11.75 -6.33 -9.64
C GLN A 62 -11.36 -5.54 -10.90
N TYR A 63 -11.02 -4.28 -10.76
CA TYR A 63 -10.59 -3.40 -11.86
C TYR A 63 -9.08 -3.45 -12.07
N VAL A 64 -8.32 -3.34 -10.98
CA VAL A 64 -6.86 -3.23 -11.03
C VAL A 64 -6.20 -4.49 -11.58
N ASN A 65 -6.74 -5.67 -11.32
CA ASN A 65 -6.14 -6.93 -11.78
C ASN A 65 -6.09 -7.05 -13.31
N ASP A 66 -7.06 -6.47 -14.01
CA ASP A 66 -7.14 -6.53 -15.47
C ASP A 66 -6.18 -5.53 -16.12
N GLU A 67 -5.87 -4.42 -15.44
CA GLU A 67 -4.98 -3.37 -15.91
C GLU A 67 -3.50 -3.62 -15.59
N LEU A 68 -3.21 -4.48 -14.59
CA LEU A 68 -1.84 -4.74 -14.19
C LEU A 68 -1.13 -5.63 -15.22
N PRO A 69 0.07 -5.22 -15.69
CA PRO A 69 0.84 -6.00 -16.64
C PRO A 69 1.24 -7.36 -16.05
N ASN A 70 1.31 -8.38 -16.91
CA ASN A 70 1.63 -9.75 -16.48
C ASN A 70 3.01 -9.91 -15.83
N VAL A 71 3.92 -8.98 -16.09
CA VAL A 71 5.26 -8.97 -15.49
C VAL A 71 5.25 -8.57 -14.01
N GLN A 72 4.21 -7.87 -13.55
CA GLN A 72 4.11 -7.49 -12.14
C GLN A 72 3.71 -8.69 -11.29
N ALA A 73 4.56 -9.05 -10.34
CA ALA A 73 4.30 -10.12 -9.37
C ALA A 73 3.94 -9.60 -7.98
N GLY A 74 4.48 -8.44 -7.59
CA GLY A 74 4.22 -7.86 -6.28
C GLY A 74 2.75 -7.52 -6.06
N PHE A 75 2.23 -7.89 -4.86
CA PHE A 75 0.84 -7.65 -4.43
C PHE A 75 -0.26 -8.30 -5.29
N ARG A 76 0.09 -9.27 -6.13
CA ARG A 76 -0.87 -10.05 -6.93
C ARG A 76 -1.15 -11.41 -6.29
N LYS A 77 -2.44 -11.78 -6.26
CA LYS A 77 -2.88 -13.11 -5.81
C LYS A 77 -2.30 -14.18 -6.74
N GLY A 78 -1.77 -15.26 -6.17
CA GLY A 78 -1.21 -16.37 -6.94
C GLY A 78 0.19 -16.11 -7.53
N ARG A 79 0.81 -14.97 -7.25
CA ARG A 79 2.19 -14.65 -7.63
C ARG A 79 3.07 -14.61 -6.39
N GLY A 80 4.10 -15.41 -6.36
CA GLY A 80 5.00 -15.53 -5.21
C GLY A 80 6.46 -15.19 -5.54
N THR A 81 7.24 -14.95 -4.50
CA THR A 81 8.69 -14.72 -4.63
C THR A 81 9.39 -15.93 -5.26
N ARG A 82 8.92 -17.15 -4.97
CA ARG A 82 9.48 -18.38 -5.56
C ARG A 82 9.38 -18.40 -7.08
N ASP A 83 8.25 -17.94 -7.63
CA ASP A 83 8.04 -17.91 -9.09
C ASP A 83 9.02 -16.93 -9.74
N GLN A 84 9.28 -15.79 -9.08
CA GLN A 84 10.22 -14.80 -9.59
C GLN A 84 11.68 -15.28 -9.52
N ILE A 85 12.04 -15.99 -8.45
CA ILE A 85 13.36 -16.65 -8.34
C ILE A 85 13.51 -17.70 -9.45
N ALA A 86 12.50 -18.54 -9.65
CA ALA A 86 12.51 -19.56 -10.72
C ALA A 86 12.66 -18.92 -12.11
N ASN A 87 11.98 -17.81 -12.37
CA ASN A 87 12.11 -17.06 -13.63
C ASN A 87 13.55 -16.57 -13.85
N ILE A 88 14.19 -15.99 -12.81
CA ILE A 88 15.60 -15.55 -12.89
C ILE A 88 16.53 -16.74 -13.15
N CYS A 89 16.35 -17.84 -12.42
CA CYS A 89 17.13 -19.06 -12.63
C CYS A 89 16.99 -19.58 -14.07
N CYS A 90 15.76 -19.67 -14.56
CA CYS A 90 15.47 -20.14 -15.92
C CYS A 90 16.11 -19.22 -16.98
N MET A 91 16.05 -17.89 -16.81
CA MET A 91 16.72 -16.95 -17.71
C MET A 91 18.24 -17.13 -17.69
N THR A 92 18.82 -17.34 -16.50
CA THR A 92 20.26 -17.55 -16.33
C THR A 92 20.72 -18.85 -16.99
N GLU A 93 19.98 -19.95 -16.80
CA GLU A 93 20.27 -21.24 -17.42
C GLU A 93 20.18 -21.18 -18.94
N LYS A 94 19.15 -20.54 -19.49
CA LYS A 94 19.03 -20.34 -20.93
C LYS A 94 20.19 -19.53 -21.49
N ALA A 95 20.58 -18.44 -20.84
CA ALA A 95 21.70 -17.63 -21.28
C ALA A 95 23.02 -18.45 -21.28
N ARG A 96 23.22 -19.27 -20.23
CA ARG A 96 24.40 -20.18 -20.16
C ARG A 96 24.39 -21.17 -21.31
N GLY A 97 23.23 -21.76 -21.63
CA GLY A 97 23.09 -22.69 -22.75
C GLY A 97 23.44 -22.07 -24.11
N PHE A 98 23.14 -20.78 -24.27
CA PHE A 98 23.47 -20.02 -25.49
C PHE A 98 24.81 -19.26 -25.40
N GLN A 99 25.59 -19.45 -24.33
CA GLN A 99 26.85 -18.74 -24.06
C GLN A 99 26.72 -17.22 -24.12
N LYS A 100 25.55 -16.70 -23.70
CA LYS A 100 25.26 -15.24 -23.65
C LYS A 100 25.40 -14.71 -22.23
N MET A 101 25.99 -13.52 -22.13
CA MET A 101 26.05 -12.79 -20.87
C MET A 101 24.71 -12.13 -20.57
N ILE A 102 24.26 -12.23 -19.32
CA ILE A 102 23.09 -11.52 -18.79
C ILE A 102 23.54 -10.57 -17.69
N TYR A 103 22.99 -9.38 -17.69
CA TYR A 103 23.18 -8.36 -16.65
C TYR A 103 21.86 -8.14 -15.94
N PHE A 104 21.87 -8.20 -14.61
CA PHE A 104 20.71 -7.89 -13.76
C PHE A 104 20.93 -6.58 -13.04
N CYS A 105 19.91 -5.72 -13.05
CA CYS A 105 19.85 -4.51 -12.24
C CYS A 105 18.67 -4.61 -11.29
N PHE A 106 18.93 -4.49 -9.98
CA PHE A 106 17.91 -4.50 -8.94
C PHE A 106 17.74 -3.08 -8.42
N ILE A 107 16.50 -2.57 -8.47
CA ILE A 107 16.16 -1.23 -8.00
C ILE A 107 15.28 -1.37 -6.76
N ASP A 108 15.77 -0.86 -5.63
CA ASP A 108 15.03 -0.82 -4.36
C ASP A 108 14.70 0.63 -4.01
N TYR A 109 13.41 0.92 -3.86
CA TYR A 109 12.95 2.26 -3.52
C TYR A 109 12.92 2.46 -2.01
N THR A 110 13.61 3.47 -1.54
CA THR A 110 13.54 3.91 -0.15
C THR A 110 12.17 4.54 0.12
N LYS A 111 11.40 3.98 1.06
CA LYS A 111 10.07 4.49 1.46
C LYS A 111 9.08 4.62 0.28
N ALA A 112 9.01 3.59 -0.57
CA ALA A 112 8.19 3.60 -1.79
C ALA A 112 6.74 4.06 -1.54
N PHE A 113 6.11 3.57 -0.46
CA PHE A 113 4.72 3.93 -0.13
C PHE A 113 4.57 5.36 0.38
N ASP A 114 5.54 5.88 1.13
CA ASP A 114 5.51 7.24 1.66
C ASP A 114 5.67 8.31 0.56
N CYS A 115 6.23 7.92 -0.58
CA CYS A 115 6.46 8.80 -1.72
C CYS A 115 5.28 8.88 -2.70
N VAL A 116 4.19 8.15 -2.45
CA VAL A 116 3.03 8.15 -3.35
C VAL A 116 2.22 9.44 -3.21
N GLY A 117 2.16 10.22 -4.28
CA GLY A 117 1.31 11.42 -4.33
C GLY A 117 -0.16 11.06 -4.49
N HIS A 118 -1.01 11.37 -3.50
CA HIS A 118 -2.42 10.99 -3.49
C HIS A 118 -3.19 11.48 -4.72
N ASN A 119 -2.95 12.72 -5.17
CA ASN A 119 -3.61 13.26 -6.37
C ASN A 119 -3.25 12.50 -7.64
N LYS A 120 -1.97 12.10 -7.78
CA LYS A 120 -1.53 11.27 -8.91
C LYS A 120 -2.14 9.88 -8.86
N LEU A 121 -2.19 9.28 -7.67
CA LEU A 121 -2.84 7.98 -7.45
C LEU A 121 -4.30 8.02 -7.88
N LEU A 122 -5.07 9.01 -7.42
CA LEU A 122 -6.49 9.15 -7.76
C LEU A 122 -6.71 9.36 -9.26
N LYS A 123 -5.83 10.12 -9.91
CA LYS A 123 -5.87 10.31 -11.37
C LYS A 123 -5.64 8.99 -12.11
N ILE A 124 -4.62 8.23 -11.72
CA ILE A 124 -4.33 6.92 -12.32
C ILE A 124 -5.53 5.97 -12.15
N LEU A 125 -6.13 5.93 -10.96
CA LEU A 125 -7.30 5.09 -10.71
C LEU A 125 -8.49 5.47 -11.62
N GLN A 126 -8.67 6.76 -11.90
CA GLN A 126 -9.69 7.23 -12.84
C GLN A 126 -9.35 6.83 -14.29
N GLU A 127 -8.09 6.96 -14.70
CA GLU A 127 -7.60 6.53 -16.02
C GLU A 127 -7.76 5.02 -16.24
N MET A 128 -7.66 4.21 -15.16
CA MET A 128 -7.93 2.77 -15.16
C MET A 128 -9.44 2.43 -15.20
N GLY A 129 -10.33 3.41 -15.34
CA GLY A 129 -11.78 3.18 -15.40
C GLY A 129 -12.42 2.80 -14.07
N ILE A 130 -11.77 3.05 -12.95
CA ILE A 130 -12.36 2.80 -11.63
C ILE A 130 -13.53 3.76 -11.40
N PRO A 131 -14.71 3.26 -10.97
CA PRO A 131 -15.88 4.08 -10.76
C PRO A 131 -15.64 5.26 -9.82
N GLU A 132 -16.19 6.42 -10.14
CA GLU A 132 -16.01 7.65 -9.37
C GLU A 132 -16.40 7.49 -7.90
N HIS A 133 -17.41 6.69 -7.61
CA HIS A 133 -17.81 6.38 -6.25
C HIS A 133 -16.65 5.81 -5.41
N LEU A 134 -15.86 4.88 -5.95
CA LEU A 134 -14.72 4.28 -5.26
C LEU A 134 -13.56 5.27 -5.12
N THR A 135 -13.28 6.05 -6.14
CA THR A 135 -12.22 7.08 -6.09
C THR A 135 -12.58 8.21 -5.12
N CYS A 136 -13.86 8.58 -5.03
CA CYS A 136 -14.33 9.53 -4.04
C CYS A 136 -14.22 8.99 -2.60
N LEU A 137 -14.57 7.73 -2.36
CA LEU A 137 -14.37 7.09 -1.05
C LEU A 137 -12.91 7.14 -0.62
N LEU A 138 -11.98 6.84 -1.53
CA LEU A 138 -10.53 6.94 -1.25
C LEU A 138 -10.10 8.38 -1.01
N ARG A 139 -10.53 9.32 -1.84
CA ARG A 139 -10.23 10.74 -1.67
C ARG A 139 -10.67 11.25 -0.29
N ASN A 140 -11.89 10.91 0.10
CA ASN A 140 -12.45 11.34 1.39
C ASN A 140 -11.79 10.63 2.58
N GLN A 141 -11.25 9.43 2.38
CA GLN A 141 -10.46 8.74 3.39
C GLN A 141 -9.11 9.43 3.61
N TYR A 142 -8.42 9.87 2.54
CA TYR A 142 -7.17 10.61 2.65
C TYR A 142 -7.36 12.06 3.13
N ALA A 143 -8.51 12.67 2.85
CA ALA A 143 -8.79 14.04 3.27
C ALA A 143 -8.97 14.14 4.79
N GLY A 144 -8.25 15.07 5.42
CA GLY A 144 -8.34 15.32 6.85
C GLY A 144 -7.85 14.17 7.73
N GLN A 145 -6.86 13.40 7.26
CA GLN A 145 -6.17 12.42 8.10
C GLN A 145 -5.29 13.13 9.14
N GLU A 146 -5.33 12.62 10.35
CA GLU A 146 -4.52 13.09 11.48
C GLU A 146 -3.59 11.97 11.94
N ALA A 147 -2.39 12.34 12.35
CA ALA A 147 -1.41 11.38 12.85
C ALA A 147 -0.81 11.92 14.17
N ALA A 148 -0.83 11.07 15.19
CA ALA A 148 -0.13 11.32 16.44
C ALA A 148 1.09 10.40 16.54
N VAL A 149 2.20 10.88 17.06
CA VAL A 149 3.40 10.07 17.26
C VAL A 149 3.44 9.60 18.72
N ARG A 150 3.50 8.29 18.92
CA ARG A 150 3.66 7.73 20.26
C ARG A 150 5.14 7.72 20.65
N MET A 151 5.49 8.51 21.65
CA MET A 151 6.78 8.49 22.31
C MET A 151 6.67 7.74 23.64
N GLY A 152 7.79 7.28 24.21
CA GLY A 152 7.81 6.39 25.39
C GLY A 152 7.02 6.85 26.63
N HIS A 153 6.68 8.13 26.72
CA HIS A 153 5.93 8.73 27.86
C HIS A 153 4.63 9.45 27.45
N GLY A 154 4.16 9.32 26.20
CA GLY A 154 2.91 9.94 25.75
C GLY A 154 2.75 9.94 24.23
N THR A 155 1.63 10.50 23.77
CA THR A 155 1.39 10.81 22.35
C THR A 155 1.53 12.32 22.15
N THR A 156 2.09 12.73 21.03
CA THR A 156 2.03 14.13 20.59
C THR A 156 0.63 14.40 20.05
N ASP A 157 0.05 15.51 20.42
CA ASP A 157 -1.16 16.05 19.79
C ASP A 157 -0.84 16.63 18.42
#